data_6b68adc2290730e5552a9ea6d86d6747
#
_entry.id   6b68adc2290730e5552a9ea6d86d6747
#
_cell.length_a   1.000
_cell.length_b   1.000
_cell.length_c   1.000
_cell.angle_alpha   90.00
_cell.angle_beta   90.00
_cell.angle_gamma   90.00
#
_symmetry.space_group_name_H-M   'P 1'
#
loop_
_entity.id
_entity.type
_entity.pdbx_description
1 polymer ?
#
loop_
_entity_poly.entity_id
_entity_poly.type
_entity_poly.pdbx_seq_one_letter_code
_entity_poly.pdbx_strand_id
1 'polypeptide(L)'
;MTSRSRVDDMVVVVPGILGSRLADAEGREVWGLSGPALLRGIRTFGRSVKGLTLPPDLGDEHPGDGVRPLGPMRDLHGLPGIGTLVDGYDGLLEWLESHFTLRRRGERDAADAPANLIGFAYDWRLSCRHSADRLAERVDEELGRWRGSAPERAEARVVLLCHSMGGLVARQYVERCGGAEVTRRVITLGTPYRGSLDALLSLVDGVGPAGMGLTALARGLPSLHQLVPDYAALITAPGEPLRHAREVTGLPGTDAALLGDAARFHETLRESGTGAAYGVEYVPISGVLQPTPTTAEVRGGKLTALLTIDGTDEGGDGRVPRLSSAHVGAARRPAYTPWERHGSLQNNTALRQALYNWLTPDPPVHRGPQDAEVPLVVDAPDAIVEGEVYELRATVPPDIPGHDRVAVFATAGNGPARTLNNLGGGRCLARLTGLPAGPHRVRVSTGNAGHVVMTALVLVQESGSDDGE
;
A
#
# COMPACT_ATOMS: atom_id res chain seq x y z
N MET A 1 -8.26 6.23 -31.72
CA MET A 1 -7.34 6.75 -30.69
C MET A 1 -8.16 7.68 -29.81
N THR A 2 -8.45 7.28 -28.60
CA THR A 2 -9.11 8.15 -27.60
C THR A 2 -8.18 9.31 -27.29
N SER A 3 -8.69 10.54 -27.36
CA SER A 3 -7.91 11.75 -27.00
C SER A 3 -7.53 11.66 -25.53
N ARG A 4 -6.24 11.82 -25.21
CA ARG A 4 -5.74 11.91 -23.83
C ARG A 4 -6.24 13.19 -23.18
N SER A 5 -6.72 13.09 -21.93
CA SER A 5 -7.16 14.26 -21.18
C SER A 5 -5.97 15.14 -20.78
N ARG A 6 -6.14 16.46 -20.90
CA ARG A 6 -5.07 17.42 -20.60
C ARG A 6 -4.85 17.54 -19.10
N VAL A 7 -3.59 17.43 -18.68
CA VAL A 7 -3.12 17.69 -17.32
C VAL A 7 -1.85 18.52 -17.41
N ASP A 8 -1.91 19.75 -16.94
CA ASP A 8 -0.77 20.68 -16.95
C ASP A 8 0.04 20.61 -15.65
N ASP A 9 -0.58 20.18 -14.57
CA ASP A 9 0.07 19.95 -13.27
C ASP A 9 1.04 18.76 -13.33
N MET A 10 1.97 18.74 -12.40
CA MET A 10 2.87 17.60 -12.19
C MET A 10 2.21 16.58 -11.25
N VAL A 11 2.12 15.34 -11.69
CA VAL A 11 1.63 14.21 -10.88
C VAL A 11 2.82 13.44 -10.32
N VAL A 12 2.86 13.29 -9.01
CA VAL A 12 3.90 12.51 -8.30
C VAL A 12 3.26 11.30 -7.65
N VAL A 13 3.64 10.11 -8.08
CA VAL A 13 3.20 8.84 -7.49
C VAL A 13 4.16 8.45 -6.37
N VAL A 14 3.65 8.36 -5.14
CA VAL A 14 4.43 8.04 -3.93
C VAL A 14 4.04 6.65 -3.42
N PRO A 15 4.93 5.66 -3.53
CA PRO A 15 4.69 4.28 -3.09
C PRO A 15 4.50 4.14 -1.57
N GLY A 16 3.96 2.99 -1.14
CA GLY A 16 3.96 2.57 0.26
C GLY A 16 5.30 2.02 0.74
N ILE A 17 5.32 1.51 1.97
CA ILE A 17 6.45 0.75 2.52
C ILE A 17 6.75 -0.45 1.61
N LEU A 18 8.03 -0.80 1.45
CA LEU A 18 8.50 -1.84 0.54
C LEU A 18 8.23 -1.55 -0.96
N GLY A 19 7.59 -0.45 -1.29
CA GLY A 19 7.11 -0.11 -2.64
C GLY A 19 8.15 0.56 -3.55
N SER A 20 9.39 0.75 -3.10
CA SER A 20 10.52 1.22 -3.91
C SER A 20 11.58 0.14 -4.03
N ARG A 21 12.17 0.02 -5.21
CA ARG A 21 13.36 -0.82 -5.44
C ARG A 21 14.58 -0.15 -4.84
N LEU A 22 15.45 -0.93 -4.20
CA LEU A 22 16.68 -0.44 -3.58
C LEU A 22 17.90 -1.13 -4.19
N ALA A 23 18.99 -0.38 -4.35
CA ALA A 23 20.30 -0.89 -4.72
C ALA A 23 21.33 -0.61 -3.62
N ASP A 24 22.37 -1.46 -3.56
CA ASP A 24 23.55 -1.24 -2.72
C ASP A 24 24.52 -0.20 -3.32
N ALA A 25 25.63 0.03 -2.63
CA ALA A 25 26.66 0.97 -3.06
C ALA A 25 27.27 0.62 -4.42
N GLU A 26 27.29 -0.66 -4.79
CA GLU A 26 27.78 -1.16 -6.08
C GLU A 26 26.72 -1.09 -7.19
N GLY A 27 25.51 -0.60 -6.87
CA GLY A 27 24.41 -0.48 -7.83
C GLY A 27 23.64 -1.80 -8.08
N ARG A 28 23.91 -2.84 -7.32
CA ARG A 28 23.18 -4.11 -7.42
C ARG A 28 21.84 -3.96 -6.72
N GLU A 29 20.78 -4.40 -7.37
CA GLU A 29 19.44 -4.38 -6.79
C GLU A 29 19.38 -5.37 -5.63
N VAL A 30 19.16 -4.86 -4.41
CA VAL A 30 19.05 -5.63 -3.16
C VAL A 30 17.61 -5.81 -2.69
N TRP A 31 16.71 -4.99 -3.22
CA TRP A 31 15.27 -5.07 -3.00
C TRP A 31 14.50 -4.70 -4.26
N GLY A 32 13.62 -5.58 -4.74
CA GLY A 32 12.80 -5.32 -5.93
C GLY A 32 12.85 -6.40 -7.00
N LEU A 33 13.49 -7.53 -6.72
CA LEU A 33 13.55 -8.67 -7.64
C LEU A 33 12.15 -9.21 -7.89
N SER A 34 11.70 -9.18 -9.14
CA SER A 34 10.41 -9.69 -9.58
C SER A 34 10.54 -11.05 -10.27
N GLY A 35 9.48 -11.87 -10.17
CA GLY A 35 9.36 -13.12 -10.92
C GLY A 35 10.43 -14.20 -10.58
N PRO A 36 10.94 -14.96 -11.58
CA PRO A 36 11.88 -16.07 -11.36
C PRO A 36 13.23 -15.66 -10.74
N ALA A 37 13.59 -14.37 -10.82
CA ALA A 37 14.79 -13.84 -10.18
C ALA A 37 14.65 -13.79 -8.66
N LEU A 38 13.44 -13.55 -8.13
CA LEU A 38 13.13 -13.60 -6.70
C LEU A 38 13.41 -14.99 -6.14
N LEU A 39 12.95 -16.05 -6.83
CA LEU A 39 13.11 -17.44 -6.39
C LEU A 39 14.59 -17.87 -6.39
N ARG A 40 15.37 -17.47 -7.41
CA ARG A 40 16.82 -17.69 -7.44
C ARG A 40 17.57 -16.88 -6.38
N GLY A 41 17.05 -15.69 -6.06
CA GLY A 41 17.59 -14.79 -5.04
C GLY A 41 17.39 -15.29 -3.61
N ILE A 42 16.48 -16.24 -3.33
CA ILE A 42 16.17 -16.70 -1.97
C ILE A 42 17.44 -17.27 -1.29
N ARG A 43 18.32 -17.99 -2.00
CA ARG A 43 19.59 -18.49 -1.45
C ARG A 43 20.60 -17.39 -1.08
N THR A 44 20.55 -16.23 -1.76
CA THR A 44 21.42 -15.08 -1.49
C THR A 44 20.68 -14.00 -0.69
N PHE A 45 19.37 -14.11 -0.59
CA PHE A 45 18.46 -13.12 -0.02
C PHE A 45 18.76 -12.80 1.46
N GLY A 46 19.09 -13.79 2.27
CA GLY A 46 19.48 -13.59 3.67
C GLY A 46 20.72 -12.69 3.84
N ARG A 47 21.64 -12.66 2.87
CA ARG A 47 22.79 -11.73 2.85
C ARG A 47 22.35 -10.34 2.41
N SER A 48 21.48 -10.22 1.42
CA SER A 48 20.92 -8.93 0.97
C SER A 48 20.09 -8.27 2.06
N VAL A 49 19.26 -9.03 2.77
CA VAL A 49 18.45 -8.54 3.90
C VAL A 49 19.34 -8.02 5.03
N LYS A 50 20.44 -8.72 5.35
CA LYS A 50 21.40 -8.24 6.37
C LYS A 50 22.02 -6.89 5.99
N GLY A 51 22.28 -6.65 4.70
CA GLY A 51 22.78 -5.36 4.20
C GLY A 51 21.77 -4.23 4.27
N LEU A 52 20.48 -4.52 4.53
CA LEU A 52 19.43 -3.52 4.68
C LEU A 52 19.15 -3.14 6.15
N THR A 53 19.82 -3.78 7.10
CA THR A 53 19.65 -3.47 8.54
C THR A 53 20.22 -2.09 8.85
N LEU A 54 19.43 -1.29 9.56
CA LEU A 54 19.83 0.06 9.97
C LEU A 54 20.61 0.04 11.29
N PRO A 55 21.51 1.01 11.51
CA PRO A 55 22.10 1.25 12.83
C PRO A 55 21.01 1.60 13.85
N PRO A 56 21.19 1.23 15.13
CA PRO A 56 20.32 1.70 16.19
C PRO A 56 20.44 3.23 16.33
N ASP A 57 19.41 3.87 16.86
CA ASP A 57 19.36 5.31 17.18
C ASP A 57 19.63 6.26 16.00
N LEU A 58 19.34 5.80 14.77
CA LEU A 58 19.57 6.57 13.53
C LEU A 58 18.75 7.87 13.48
N GLY A 59 17.55 7.90 14.09
CA GLY A 59 16.64 9.04 14.02
C GLY A 59 16.16 9.28 12.58
N ASP A 60 16.27 10.55 12.14
CA ASP A 60 15.88 10.96 10.78
C ASP A 60 17.09 11.06 9.82
N GLU A 61 18.27 10.66 10.25
CA GLU A 61 19.49 10.73 9.44
C GLU A 61 19.55 9.59 8.40
N HIS A 62 20.37 9.79 7.37
CA HIS A 62 20.71 8.73 6.43
C HIS A 62 21.87 7.91 6.97
N PRO A 63 21.81 6.56 6.93
CA PRO A 63 22.83 5.69 7.53
C PRO A 63 24.21 5.74 6.86
N GLY A 64 24.30 6.29 5.66
CA GLY A 64 25.56 6.31 4.90
C GLY A 64 26.00 4.93 4.39
N ASP A 65 25.10 3.95 4.37
CA ASP A 65 25.39 2.55 4.02
C ASP A 65 25.45 2.30 2.48
N GLY A 66 25.30 3.37 1.68
CA GLY A 66 25.31 3.31 0.21
C GLY A 66 24.04 2.75 -0.41
N VAL A 67 23.03 2.39 0.38
CA VAL A 67 21.74 1.96 -0.14
C VAL A 67 20.99 3.16 -0.71
N ARG A 68 20.44 2.99 -1.91
CA ARG A 68 19.74 4.07 -2.62
C ARG A 68 18.49 3.56 -3.35
N PRO A 69 17.44 4.37 -3.43
CA PRO A 69 16.26 4.03 -4.22
C PRO A 69 16.54 4.08 -5.72
N LEU A 70 16.01 3.12 -6.47
CA LEU A 70 16.13 3.04 -7.93
C LEU A 70 14.88 3.53 -8.66
N GLY A 71 13.70 3.23 -8.14
CA GLY A 71 12.40 3.54 -8.75
C GLY A 71 11.28 2.87 -7.98
N PRO A 72 10.03 3.22 -8.27
CA PRO A 72 8.90 2.46 -7.74
C PRO A 72 8.99 0.99 -8.17
N MET A 73 8.39 0.12 -7.36
CA MET A 73 8.28 -1.29 -7.67
C MET A 73 7.50 -1.49 -8.98
N ARG A 74 8.06 -2.28 -9.91
CA ARG A 74 7.53 -2.39 -11.28
C ARG A 74 6.34 -3.31 -11.37
N ASP A 75 6.51 -4.54 -10.91
CA ASP A 75 5.52 -5.60 -11.05
C ASP A 75 5.04 -6.12 -9.71
N LEU A 76 4.12 -7.09 -9.77
CA LEU A 76 3.69 -7.85 -8.62
C LEU A 76 4.91 -8.48 -7.95
N HIS A 77 5.10 -8.17 -6.70
CA HIS A 77 6.18 -8.72 -5.89
C HIS A 77 5.68 -9.02 -4.49
N GLY A 78 6.33 -9.96 -3.87
CA GLY A 78 6.11 -10.32 -2.50
C GLY A 78 7.32 -11.06 -1.98
N LEU A 79 7.55 -10.98 -0.70
CA LEU A 79 8.56 -11.76 -0.03
C LEU A 79 7.90 -12.90 0.71
N PRO A 80 8.46 -14.11 0.63
CA PRO A 80 8.00 -15.22 1.43
C PRO A 80 7.92 -14.80 2.90
N GLY A 81 6.72 -14.92 3.47
CA GLY A 81 6.47 -14.68 4.88
C GLY A 81 6.39 -13.23 5.37
N ILE A 82 6.55 -12.22 4.52
CA ILE A 82 6.16 -10.85 4.88
C ILE A 82 4.67 -10.61 4.58
N GLY A 83 3.84 -11.56 4.36
CA GLY A 83 2.39 -11.41 4.22
C GLY A 83 1.91 -10.21 3.37
N THR A 84 2.82 -9.44 2.76
CA THR A 84 2.52 -8.22 2.03
C THR A 84 2.92 -8.41 0.58
N LEU A 85 1.98 -8.88 -0.20
CA LEU A 85 2.05 -8.75 -1.65
C LEU A 85 1.56 -7.35 -2.02
N VAL A 86 2.36 -6.62 -2.78
CA VAL A 86 1.99 -5.34 -3.36
C VAL A 86 2.01 -5.48 -4.87
N ASP A 87 0.91 -5.12 -5.49
CA ASP A 87 0.85 -4.98 -6.93
C ASP A 87 1.72 -3.78 -7.34
N GLY A 88 2.60 -3.93 -8.31
CA GLY A 88 3.54 -2.88 -8.70
C GLY A 88 2.86 -1.62 -9.23
N TYR A 89 3.64 -0.59 -9.42
CA TYR A 89 3.13 0.73 -9.83
C TYR A 89 3.22 0.96 -11.34
N ASP A 90 3.88 0.10 -12.11
CA ASP A 90 4.00 0.27 -13.57
C ASP A 90 2.64 0.31 -14.25
N GLY A 91 1.72 -0.56 -13.85
CA GLY A 91 0.36 -0.55 -14.39
C GLY A 91 -0.41 0.75 -14.13
N LEU A 92 -0.20 1.41 -12.98
CA LEU A 92 -0.77 2.73 -12.71
C LEU A 92 -0.08 3.82 -13.55
N LEU A 93 1.25 3.82 -13.59
CA LEU A 93 2.02 4.82 -14.34
C LEU A 93 1.75 4.75 -15.84
N GLU A 94 1.70 3.57 -16.42
CA GLU A 94 1.33 3.36 -17.83
C GLU A 94 -0.11 3.79 -18.13
N TRP A 95 -1.02 3.49 -17.21
CA TRP A 95 -2.40 3.91 -17.34
C TRP A 95 -2.51 5.45 -17.32
N LEU A 96 -1.80 6.13 -16.42
CA LEU A 96 -1.75 7.59 -16.38
C LEU A 96 -1.20 8.19 -17.69
N GLU A 97 -0.12 7.66 -18.25
CA GLU A 97 0.44 8.13 -19.53
C GLU A 97 -0.48 7.85 -20.73
N SER A 98 -1.24 6.77 -20.69
CA SER A 98 -2.14 6.40 -21.80
C SER A 98 -3.43 7.22 -21.83
N HIS A 99 -3.89 7.72 -20.68
CA HIS A 99 -5.17 8.41 -20.55
C HIS A 99 -5.04 9.93 -20.41
N PHE A 100 -3.91 10.42 -19.94
CA PHE A 100 -3.65 11.85 -19.73
C PHE A 100 -2.44 12.33 -20.52
N THR A 101 -2.29 13.67 -20.65
CA THR A 101 -1.10 14.28 -21.27
C THR A 101 0.08 14.30 -20.28
N LEU A 102 0.21 13.25 -19.49
CA LEU A 102 1.30 13.04 -18.58
C LEU A 102 2.46 12.32 -19.28
N ARG A 103 3.69 12.66 -18.90
CA ARG A 103 4.91 12.10 -19.47
C ARG A 103 5.93 11.84 -18.39
N ARG A 104 6.44 10.60 -18.33
CA ARG A 104 7.65 10.25 -17.59
C ARG A 104 8.89 10.57 -18.44
N ARG A 105 10.01 10.79 -17.76
CA ARG A 105 11.31 10.81 -18.42
C ARG A 105 11.67 9.39 -18.85
N GLY A 106 11.95 9.21 -20.16
CA GLY A 106 12.37 7.93 -20.71
C GLY A 106 13.87 7.70 -20.53
N GLU A 107 14.32 6.45 -20.68
CA GLU A 107 15.73 6.07 -20.56
C GLU A 107 16.64 6.77 -21.59
N ARG A 108 16.08 7.17 -22.75
CA ARG A 108 16.79 7.87 -23.83
C ARG A 108 16.70 9.39 -23.74
N ASP A 109 15.88 9.90 -22.82
CA ASP A 109 15.76 11.33 -22.62
C ASP A 109 17.00 11.87 -21.90
N ALA A 110 17.33 13.15 -22.13
CA ALA A 110 18.34 13.81 -21.32
C ALA A 110 17.96 13.81 -19.83
N ALA A 111 18.94 13.77 -18.96
CA ALA A 111 18.71 13.70 -17.51
C ALA A 111 17.87 14.88 -16.97
N ASP A 112 17.91 16.01 -17.66
CA ASP A 112 17.20 17.26 -17.37
C ASP A 112 15.93 17.45 -18.20
N ALA A 113 15.55 16.48 -19.05
CA ALA A 113 14.34 16.57 -19.87
C ALA A 113 13.10 16.76 -18.98
N PRO A 114 12.22 17.73 -19.32
CA PRO A 114 11.05 18.04 -18.50
C PRO A 114 10.06 16.86 -18.49
N ALA A 115 9.55 16.53 -17.31
CA ALA A 115 8.55 15.51 -17.09
C ALA A 115 7.49 16.01 -16.10
N ASN A 116 6.25 15.60 -16.26
CA ASN A 116 5.16 15.90 -15.33
C ASN A 116 4.47 14.66 -14.75
N LEU A 117 5.07 13.49 -14.94
CA LEU A 117 4.71 12.28 -14.22
C LEU A 117 5.96 11.70 -13.57
N ILE A 118 6.01 11.75 -12.25
CA ILE A 118 7.16 11.33 -11.46
C ILE A 118 6.76 10.13 -10.61
N GLY A 119 7.45 9.01 -10.78
CA GLY A 119 7.41 7.91 -9.82
C GLY A 119 8.45 8.18 -8.74
N PHE A 120 8.04 8.67 -7.58
CA PHE A 120 8.96 8.99 -6.50
C PHE A 120 9.34 7.73 -5.73
N ALA A 121 10.58 7.29 -5.87
CA ALA A 121 11.15 6.23 -5.05
C ALA A 121 11.92 6.83 -3.87
N TYR A 122 11.81 6.20 -2.72
CA TYR A 122 12.50 6.60 -1.50
C TYR A 122 12.97 5.36 -0.73
N ASP A 123 13.91 5.54 0.17
CA ASP A 123 14.36 4.48 1.06
C ASP A 123 13.31 4.26 2.16
N TRP A 124 12.43 3.30 1.94
CA TRP A 124 11.32 2.97 2.82
C TRP A 124 11.76 2.43 4.20
N ARG A 125 13.04 2.18 4.40
CA ARG A 125 13.59 1.80 5.71
C ARG A 125 13.61 2.99 6.67
N LEU A 126 13.82 4.19 6.13
CA LEU A 126 14.02 5.42 6.90
C LEU A 126 12.69 6.05 7.34
N SER A 127 12.78 7.03 8.23
CA SER A 127 11.59 7.71 8.74
C SER A 127 10.78 8.40 7.64
N CYS A 128 9.48 8.57 7.87
CA CYS A 128 8.63 9.36 6.98
C CYS A 128 9.08 10.82 6.90
N ARG A 129 9.72 11.37 7.96
CA ARG A 129 10.28 12.72 7.96
C ARG A 129 11.44 12.84 6.98
N HIS A 130 12.42 11.93 7.07
CA HIS A 130 13.52 11.88 6.10
C HIS A 130 13.00 11.74 4.65
N SER A 131 12.04 10.85 4.43
CA SER A 131 11.47 10.61 3.11
C SER A 131 10.71 11.83 2.58
N ALA A 132 10.09 12.63 3.46
CA ALA A 132 9.41 13.88 3.10
C ALA A 132 10.40 14.97 2.67
N ASP A 133 11.57 15.07 3.33
CA ASP A 133 12.63 16.00 2.91
C ASP A 133 13.16 15.64 1.52
N ARG A 134 13.35 14.35 1.25
CA ARG A 134 13.74 13.87 -0.11
C ARG A 134 12.65 14.13 -1.15
N LEU A 135 11.37 14.05 -0.76
CA LEU A 135 10.25 14.40 -1.63
C LEU A 135 10.26 15.90 -1.95
N ALA A 136 10.53 16.76 -0.96
CA ALA A 136 10.63 18.19 -1.16
C ALA A 136 11.70 18.55 -2.20
N GLU A 137 12.92 18.05 -2.02
CA GLU A 137 14.02 18.26 -2.97
C GLU A 137 13.66 17.80 -4.39
N ARG A 138 13.06 16.61 -4.49
CA ARG A 138 12.68 16.06 -5.79
C ARG A 138 11.58 16.88 -6.47
N VAL A 139 10.58 17.33 -5.72
CA VAL A 139 9.51 18.18 -6.23
C VAL A 139 10.06 19.51 -6.71
N ASP A 140 10.88 20.19 -5.91
CA ASP A 140 11.45 21.49 -6.27
C ASP A 140 12.23 21.40 -7.58
N GLU A 141 13.06 20.37 -7.71
CA GLU A 141 13.87 20.14 -8.91
C GLU A 141 12.99 19.89 -10.15
N GLU A 142 12.03 18.96 -10.09
CA GLU A 142 11.24 18.55 -11.25
C GLU A 142 10.15 19.57 -11.61
N LEU A 143 9.52 20.19 -10.61
CA LEU A 143 8.54 21.24 -10.85
C LEU A 143 9.20 22.49 -11.46
N GLY A 144 10.38 22.84 -10.98
CA GLY A 144 11.17 23.92 -11.56
C GLY A 144 11.50 23.68 -13.03
N ARG A 145 11.94 22.47 -13.39
CA ARG A 145 12.18 22.07 -14.80
C ARG A 145 10.90 22.10 -15.63
N TRP A 146 9.81 21.58 -15.07
CA TRP A 146 8.52 21.55 -15.77
C TRP A 146 7.99 22.95 -16.05
N ARG A 147 7.97 23.82 -15.05
CA ARG A 147 7.54 25.22 -15.18
C ARG A 147 8.41 26.01 -16.17
N GLY A 148 9.73 25.81 -16.13
CA GLY A 148 10.67 26.47 -17.02
C GLY A 148 10.63 25.98 -18.47
N SER A 149 9.97 24.87 -18.76
CA SER A 149 9.96 24.27 -20.09
C SER A 149 9.00 24.91 -21.10
N ALA A 150 7.98 25.67 -20.63
CA ALA A 150 7.06 26.41 -21.48
C ALA A 150 6.26 27.45 -20.66
N PRO A 151 5.93 28.62 -21.22
CA PRO A 151 5.23 29.69 -20.51
C PRO A 151 3.87 29.27 -19.93
N GLU A 152 3.14 28.42 -20.64
CA GLU A 152 1.83 27.89 -20.21
C GLU A 152 1.90 26.98 -19.00
N ARG A 153 3.09 26.54 -18.59
CA ARG A 153 3.35 25.67 -17.43
C ARG A 153 3.81 26.45 -16.19
N ALA A 154 3.97 27.76 -16.31
CA ALA A 154 4.51 28.59 -15.22
C ALA A 154 3.72 28.43 -13.90
N GLU A 155 2.40 28.24 -14.00
CA GLU A 155 1.48 28.09 -12.87
C GLU A 155 1.17 26.62 -12.52
N ALA A 156 1.90 25.66 -13.11
CA ALA A 156 1.70 24.25 -12.79
C ALA A 156 1.94 23.99 -11.31
N ARG A 157 1.10 23.18 -10.71
CA ARG A 157 1.19 22.74 -9.30
C ARG A 157 1.40 21.23 -9.23
N VAL A 158 1.49 20.71 -8.02
CA VAL A 158 1.71 19.29 -7.76
C VAL A 158 0.40 18.62 -7.35
N VAL A 159 0.15 17.45 -7.93
CA VAL A 159 -0.85 16.49 -7.44
C VAL A 159 -0.08 15.26 -6.94
N LEU A 160 -0.19 14.98 -5.65
CA LEU A 160 0.40 13.80 -5.02
C LEU A 160 -0.59 12.64 -5.09
N LEU A 161 -0.20 11.52 -5.67
CA LEU A 161 -0.97 10.27 -5.71
C LEU A 161 -0.22 9.22 -4.89
N CYS A 162 -0.69 8.97 -3.68
CA CYS A 162 0.07 8.29 -2.64
C CYS A 162 -0.60 6.97 -2.24
N HIS A 163 0.16 5.92 -2.13
CA HIS A 163 -0.30 4.63 -1.64
C HIS A 163 0.23 4.35 -0.24
N SER A 164 -0.65 3.90 0.67
CA SER A 164 -0.23 3.41 2.00
C SER A 164 0.63 4.44 2.76
N MET A 165 1.79 4.04 3.26
CA MET A 165 2.77 4.90 3.95
C MET A 165 3.16 6.15 3.14
N GLY A 166 3.12 6.06 1.80
CA GLY A 166 3.40 7.22 0.94
C GLY A 166 2.51 8.43 1.22
N GLY A 167 1.29 8.22 1.73
CA GLY A 167 0.42 9.31 2.16
C GLY A 167 0.88 9.99 3.46
N LEU A 168 1.56 9.28 4.36
CA LEU A 168 2.19 9.90 5.55
C LEU A 168 3.42 10.73 5.14
N VAL A 169 4.23 10.23 4.22
CA VAL A 169 5.35 10.98 3.63
C VAL A 169 4.84 12.25 2.96
N ALA A 170 3.79 12.14 2.14
CA ALA A 170 3.17 13.29 1.48
C ALA A 170 2.58 14.29 2.46
N ARG A 171 1.94 13.83 3.53
CA ARG A 171 1.39 14.70 4.57
C ARG A 171 2.49 15.47 5.30
N GLN A 172 3.57 14.79 5.69
CA GLN A 172 4.74 15.43 6.29
C GLN A 172 5.35 16.47 5.35
N TYR A 173 5.49 16.16 4.05
CA TYR A 173 5.97 17.09 3.04
C TYR A 173 5.09 18.35 2.94
N VAL A 174 3.78 18.17 2.80
CA VAL A 174 2.84 19.29 2.65
C VAL A 174 2.79 20.15 3.91
N GLU A 175 2.69 19.52 5.07
CA GLU A 175 2.38 20.23 6.31
C GLU A 175 3.63 20.74 7.06
N ARG A 176 4.84 20.18 6.78
CA ARG A 176 6.06 20.49 7.55
C ARG A 176 7.28 20.85 6.71
N CYS A 177 7.31 20.51 5.42
CA CYS A 177 8.47 20.77 4.54
C CYS A 177 8.17 21.83 3.46
N GLY A 178 7.15 22.68 3.66
CA GLY A 178 6.82 23.76 2.71
C GLY A 178 6.03 23.34 1.47
N GLY A 179 5.71 22.05 1.32
CA GLY A 179 5.04 21.53 0.14
C GLY A 179 3.64 22.08 -0.13
N ALA A 180 2.99 22.69 0.87
CA ALA A 180 1.67 23.30 0.71
C ALA A 180 1.63 24.44 -0.33
N GLU A 181 2.72 25.17 -0.50
CA GLU A 181 2.79 26.31 -1.42
C GLU A 181 2.61 25.89 -2.90
N VAL A 182 3.10 24.71 -3.22
CA VAL A 182 3.09 24.19 -4.60
C VAL A 182 2.12 23.03 -4.82
N THR A 183 1.59 22.43 -3.76
CA THR A 183 0.66 21.29 -3.88
C THR A 183 -0.77 21.78 -4.06
N ARG A 184 -1.45 21.25 -5.07
CA ARG A 184 -2.88 21.49 -5.29
C ARG A 184 -3.73 20.45 -4.56
N ARG A 185 -3.32 19.18 -4.62
CA ARG A 185 -4.12 18.05 -4.14
C ARG A 185 -3.25 16.89 -3.68
N VAL A 186 -3.71 16.21 -2.63
CA VAL A 186 -3.16 14.95 -2.14
C VAL A 186 -4.23 13.87 -2.23
N ILE A 187 -4.06 12.89 -3.12
CA ILE A 187 -4.94 11.74 -3.29
C ILE A 187 -4.27 10.56 -2.59
N THR A 188 -4.91 9.97 -1.59
CA THR A 188 -4.31 8.88 -0.83
C THR A 188 -5.12 7.59 -0.94
N LEU A 189 -4.43 6.48 -1.14
CA LEU A 189 -4.98 5.15 -1.35
C LEU A 189 -4.61 4.29 -0.14
N GLY A 190 -5.56 4.01 0.74
CA GLY A 190 -5.35 3.19 1.92
C GLY A 190 -4.28 3.72 2.88
N THR A 191 -4.10 5.02 2.99
CA THR A 191 -3.07 5.59 3.87
C THR A 191 -3.44 5.40 5.33
N PRO A 192 -2.56 4.80 6.15
CA PRO A 192 -2.79 4.62 7.58
C PRO A 192 -2.49 5.90 8.36
N TYR A 193 -3.35 6.93 8.26
CA TYR A 193 -3.16 8.21 8.93
C TYR A 193 -3.07 8.12 10.45
N ARG A 194 -3.63 7.05 11.02
CA ARG A 194 -3.54 6.73 12.45
C ARG A 194 -2.82 5.40 12.71
N GLY A 195 -2.02 4.95 11.75
CA GLY A 195 -1.34 3.66 11.83
C GLY A 195 -2.23 2.46 11.51
N SER A 196 -1.69 1.27 11.67
CA SER A 196 -2.32 -0.03 11.40
C SER A 196 -1.89 -1.07 12.42
N LEU A 197 -2.83 -1.89 12.90
CA LEU A 197 -2.50 -3.00 13.78
C LEU A 197 -1.59 -4.02 13.09
N ASP A 198 -1.71 -4.18 11.78
CA ASP A 198 -0.86 -5.06 10.97
C ASP A 198 0.64 -4.74 11.12
N ALA A 199 0.99 -3.45 11.24
CA ALA A 199 2.38 -3.04 11.52
C ALA A 199 2.85 -3.50 12.90
N LEU A 200 2.01 -3.39 13.93
CA LEU A 200 2.33 -3.87 15.26
C LEU A 200 2.44 -5.39 15.32
N LEU A 201 1.53 -6.12 14.66
CA LEU A 201 1.60 -7.57 14.53
C LEU A 201 2.91 -8.00 13.86
N SER A 202 3.32 -7.30 12.81
CA SER A 202 4.59 -7.56 12.10
C SER A 202 5.82 -7.40 13.01
N LEU A 203 5.80 -6.44 13.93
CA LEU A 203 6.87 -6.25 14.92
C LEU A 203 6.88 -7.35 15.99
N VAL A 204 5.72 -7.69 16.54
CA VAL A 204 5.58 -8.64 17.66
C VAL A 204 5.77 -10.08 17.20
N ASP A 205 4.98 -10.50 16.23
CA ASP A 205 4.96 -11.89 15.74
C ASP A 205 6.12 -12.16 14.76
N GLY A 206 6.70 -11.09 14.22
CA GLY A 206 7.74 -11.16 13.21
C GLY A 206 7.19 -11.33 11.81
N VAL A 207 8.10 -11.30 10.84
CA VAL A 207 7.79 -11.39 9.43
C VAL A 207 8.69 -12.44 8.76
N GLY A 208 8.10 -13.22 7.88
CA GLY A 208 8.82 -14.17 7.08
C GLY A 208 9.19 -15.48 7.77
N PRO A 209 9.69 -16.45 6.98
CA PRO A 209 10.20 -17.69 7.51
C PRO A 209 11.37 -17.50 8.48
N ALA A 210 11.46 -18.34 9.48
CA ALA A 210 12.55 -18.32 10.44
C ALA A 210 13.91 -18.42 9.71
N GLY A 211 14.90 -17.61 10.17
CA GLY A 211 16.26 -17.63 9.61
C GLY A 211 16.52 -16.68 8.43
N MET A 212 15.51 -16.05 7.82
CA MET A 212 15.72 -15.12 6.70
C MET A 212 16.14 -13.70 7.15
N GLY A 213 16.16 -13.40 8.44
CA GLY A 213 16.56 -12.08 8.97
C GLY A 213 15.54 -10.95 8.78
N LEU A 214 14.40 -11.23 8.17
CA LEU A 214 13.37 -10.24 7.87
C LEU A 214 12.72 -9.67 9.13
N THR A 215 12.52 -10.49 10.15
CA THR A 215 12.02 -10.05 11.45
C THR A 215 12.99 -9.06 12.11
N ALA A 216 14.29 -9.34 12.05
CA ALA A 216 15.30 -8.44 12.61
C ALA A 216 15.34 -7.11 11.83
N LEU A 217 15.26 -7.17 10.50
CA LEU A 217 15.13 -5.97 9.65
C LEU A 217 13.89 -5.17 10.06
N ALA A 218 12.70 -5.77 10.06
CA ALA A 218 11.44 -5.09 10.36
C ALA A 218 11.50 -4.36 11.72
N ARG A 219 12.05 -5.01 12.74
CA ARG A 219 12.17 -4.47 14.09
C ARG A 219 13.11 -3.26 14.22
N GLY A 220 14.03 -3.07 13.26
CA GLY A 220 14.93 -1.93 13.21
C GLY A 220 14.45 -0.77 12.35
N LEU A 221 13.24 -0.83 11.76
CA LEU A 221 12.75 0.20 10.82
C LEU A 221 11.99 1.31 11.55
N PRO A 222 12.49 2.57 11.56
CA PRO A 222 11.70 3.72 12.03
C PRO A 222 10.38 3.87 11.29
N SER A 223 10.38 3.67 9.97
CA SER A 223 9.18 3.73 9.15
C SER A 223 8.07 2.77 9.59
N LEU A 224 8.41 1.51 9.90
CA LEU A 224 7.43 0.53 10.34
C LEU A 224 6.86 0.88 11.73
N HIS A 225 7.68 1.42 12.63
CA HIS A 225 7.19 1.92 13.92
C HIS A 225 6.25 3.12 13.75
N GLN A 226 6.49 4.00 12.76
CA GLN A 226 5.58 5.10 12.43
C GLN A 226 4.25 4.63 11.80
N LEU A 227 4.15 3.35 11.41
CA LEU A 227 2.90 2.72 10.99
C LEU A 227 2.12 2.03 12.12
N VAL A 228 2.69 1.92 13.33
CA VAL A 228 2.00 1.34 14.50
C VAL A 228 0.78 2.21 14.86
N PRO A 229 -0.33 1.63 15.38
CA PRO A 229 -1.51 2.39 15.74
C PRO A 229 -1.22 3.54 16.68
N ASP A 230 -1.59 4.77 16.28
CA ASP A 230 -1.61 5.97 17.11
C ASP A 230 -2.92 6.10 17.92
N TYR A 231 -3.85 5.17 17.75
CA TYR A 231 -5.04 5.02 18.58
C TYR A 231 -4.83 3.89 19.59
N ALA A 232 -5.60 3.91 20.67
CA ALA A 232 -5.61 2.83 21.64
C ALA A 232 -6.18 1.56 20.98
N ALA A 233 -5.34 0.54 20.80
CA ALA A 233 -5.67 -0.68 20.04
C ALA A 233 -5.53 -1.96 20.87
N LEU A 234 -4.96 -1.90 22.09
CA LEU A 234 -4.59 -3.09 22.85
C LEU A 234 -5.50 -3.30 24.06
N ILE A 235 -6.03 -4.53 24.19
CA ILE A 235 -6.80 -5.00 25.32
C ILE A 235 -5.82 -5.75 26.24
N THR A 236 -5.52 -5.19 27.41
CA THR A 236 -4.60 -5.78 28.39
C THR A 236 -5.33 -6.60 29.45
N ALA A 237 -6.57 -6.24 29.77
CA ALA A 237 -7.46 -7.03 30.64
C ALA A 237 -8.93 -6.81 30.24
N PRO A 238 -9.80 -7.80 30.53
CA PRO A 238 -11.24 -7.66 30.27
C PRO A 238 -11.85 -6.48 31.03
N GLY A 239 -12.59 -5.63 30.32
CA GLY A 239 -13.29 -4.48 30.91
C GLY A 239 -12.41 -3.26 31.20
N GLU A 240 -11.11 -3.32 30.96
CA GLU A 240 -10.24 -2.15 31.01
C GLU A 240 -10.29 -1.34 29.70
N PRO A 241 -10.01 -0.02 29.77
CA PRO A 241 -9.87 0.81 28.56
C PRO A 241 -8.75 0.27 27.65
N LEU A 242 -8.93 0.45 26.35
CA LEU A 242 -7.89 0.16 25.37
C LEU A 242 -6.62 0.97 25.66
N ARG A 243 -5.47 0.36 25.38
CA ARG A 243 -4.14 0.96 25.57
C ARG A 243 -3.47 1.25 24.25
N HIS A 244 -2.64 2.30 24.21
CA HIS A 244 -1.71 2.51 23.10
C HIS A 244 -0.54 1.52 23.19
N ALA A 245 0.06 1.17 22.05
CA ALA A 245 1.19 0.25 22.01
C ALA A 245 2.37 0.73 22.88
N ARG A 246 2.64 2.04 22.91
CA ARG A 246 3.71 2.64 23.73
C ARG A 246 3.47 2.54 25.26
N GLU A 247 2.27 2.27 25.69
CA GLU A 247 1.89 2.15 27.12
C GLU A 247 2.01 0.71 27.63
N VAL A 248 2.16 -0.25 26.71
CA VAL A 248 2.26 -1.68 27.05
C VAL A 248 3.73 -2.09 27.02
N THR A 249 4.28 -2.32 28.22
CA THR A 249 5.67 -2.76 28.37
C THR A 249 5.83 -4.24 28.02
N GLY A 250 6.98 -4.61 27.46
CA GLY A 250 7.34 -6.00 27.22
C GLY A 250 6.67 -6.63 26.00
N LEU A 251 6.15 -5.84 25.06
CA LEU A 251 5.75 -6.35 23.75
C LEU A 251 7.00 -6.78 22.98
N PRO A 252 7.13 -8.06 22.60
CA PRO A 252 8.30 -8.54 21.88
C PRO A 252 8.51 -7.78 20.57
N GLY A 253 9.77 -7.51 20.23
CA GLY A 253 10.11 -6.94 18.94
C GLY A 253 9.76 -5.45 18.74
N THR A 254 9.19 -4.80 19.74
CA THR A 254 9.01 -3.35 19.75
C THR A 254 10.19 -2.67 20.42
N ASP A 255 10.59 -1.52 19.88
CA ASP A 255 11.57 -0.64 20.47
C ASP A 255 10.88 0.58 21.10
N ALA A 256 11.11 0.83 22.38
CA ALA A 256 10.43 1.91 23.11
C ALA A 256 10.82 3.30 22.60
N ALA A 257 12.06 3.49 22.15
CA ALA A 257 12.52 4.76 21.59
C ALA A 257 11.87 5.03 20.24
N LEU A 258 11.81 4.02 19.37
CA LEU A 258 11.13 4.10 18.07
C LEU A 258 9.61 4.28 18.21
N LEU A 259 8.96 3.60 19.16
CA LEU A 259 7.54 3.83 19.48
C LEU A 259 7.29 5.24 20.01
N GLY A 260 8.19 5.75 20.85
CA GLY A 260 8.12 7.13 21.35
C GLY A 260 8.32 8.14 20.23
N ASP A 261 9.22 7.88 19.31
CA ASP A 261 9.43 8.71 18.12
C ASP A 261 8.22 8.70 17.17
N ALA A 262 7.65 7.52 16.91
CA ALA A 262 6.43 7.37 16.12
C ALA A 262 5.27 8.16 16.72
N ALA A 263 5.10 8.14 18.05
CA ALA A 263 4.07 8.93 18.70
C ALA A 263 4.28 10.44 18.49
N ARG A 264 5.52 10.93 18.63
CA ARG A 264 5.86 12.34 18.34
C ARG A 264 5.60 12.72 16.88
N PHE A 265 5.91 11.82 15.94
CA PHE A 265 5.61 12.02 14.53
C PHE A 265 4.11 12.26 14.30
N HIS A 266 3.26 11.38 14.81
CA HIS A 266 1.81 11.51 14.68
C HIS A 266 1.25 12.74 15.42
N GLU A 267 1.78 13.06 16.60
CA GLU A 267 1.41 14.26 17.36
C GLU A 267 1.71 15.53 16.57
N THR A 268 2.91 15.65 16.03
CA THR A 268 3.32 16.77 15.18
C THR A 268 2.39 16.97 13.98
N LEU A 269 1.97 15.87 13.33
CA LEU A 269 1.02 15.96 12.22
C LEU A 269 -0.40 16.32 12.69
N ARG A 270 -0.84 15.94 13.88
CA ARG A 270 -2.13 16.38 14.43
C ARG A 270 -2.14 17.87 14.75
N GLU A 271 -1.05 18.39 15.29
CA GLU A 271 -0.88 19.81 15.62
C GLU A 271 -0.80 20.71 14.39
N SER A 272 -0.34 20.20 13.25
CA SER A 272 -0.24 20.95 12.00
C SER A 272 -1.59 21.44 11.45
N GLY A 273 -2.69 20.91 11.97
CA GLY A 273 -4.02 21.22 11.47
C GLY A 273 -4.41 20.33 10.29
N THR A 274 -5.33 20.80 9.48
CA THR A 274 -5.83 20.05 8.33
C THR A 274 -5.31 20.66 7.03
N GLY A 275 -5.26 19.87 5.96
CA GLY A 275 -4.88 20.36 4.63
C GLY A 275 -5.65 21.59 4.17
N ALA A 276 -6.91 21.77 4.66
CA ALA A 276 -7.71 22.97 4.42
C ALA A 276 -7.05 24.24 4.97
N ALA A 277 -6.31 24.16 6.08
CA ALA A 277 -5.57 25.28 6.64
C ALA A 277 -4.45 25.77 5.70
N TYR A 278 -3.98 24.90 4.83
CA TYR A 278 -2.92 25.18 3.86
C TYR A 278 -3.45 25.39 2.43
N GLY A 279 -4.77 25.35 2.20
CA GLY A 279 -5.35 25.46 0.86
C GLY A 279 -5.09 24.25 -0.04
N VAL A 280 -4.72 23.09 0.53
CA VAL A 280 -4.48 21.84 -0.18
C VAL A 280 -5.70 20.92 -0.03
N GLU A 281 -6.19 20.40 -1.14
CA GLU A 281 -7.30 19.44 -1.14
C GLU A 281 -6.80 18.04 -0.83
N TYR A 282 -7.31 17.41 0.23
CA TYR A 282 -7.07 16.01 0.53
C TYR A 282 -8.22 15.14 0.06
N VAL A 283 -7.92 14.10 -0.71
CA VAL A 283 -8.86 13.12 -1.25
C VAL A 283 -8.48 11.74 -0.69
N PRO A 284 -8.93 11.39 0.52
CA PRO A 284 -8.65 10.08 1.10
C PRO A 284 -9.54 9.02 0.45
N ILE A 285 -8.93 7.93 0.01
CA ILE A 285 -9.58 6.75 -0.55
C ILE A 285 -9.28 5.59 0.37
N SER A 286 -10.32 5.03 0.95
CA SER A 286 -10.24 3.92 1.89
C SER A 286 -10.81 2.67 1.26
N GLY A 287 -10.07 1.58 1.22
CA GLY A 287 -10.64 0.27 0.95
C GLY A 287 -11.61 -0.13 2.08
N VAL A 288 -12.64 -0.88 1.74
CA VAL A 288 -13.68 -1.30 2.70
C VAL A 288 -14.05 -2.76 2.48
N LEU A 289 -14.81 -3.31 3.43
CA LEU A 289 -15.37 -4.66 3.43
C LEU A 289 -14.35 -5.81 3.56
N GLN A 290 -13.05 -5.54 3.59
CA GLN A 290 -12.09 -6.61 3.84
C GLN A 290 -11.91 -6.82 5.35
N PRO A 291 -11.86 -8.08 5.83
CA PRO A 291 -11.52 -8.37 7.23
C PRO A 291 -10.20 -7.68 7.59
N THR A 292 -10.26 -6.74 8.53
CA THR A 292 -9.10 -5.89 8.83
C THR A 292 -8.81 -5.87 10.33
N PRO A 293 -7.62 -6.32 10.77
CA PRO A 293 -7.20 -6.23 12.15
C PRO A 293 -7.27 -4.80 12.67
N THR A 294 -8.02 -4.57 13.75
CA THR A 294 -8.26 -3.23 14.30
C THR A 294 -7.79 -3.11 15.74
N THR A 295 -8.03 -4.11 16.59
CA THR A 295 -7.52 -4.18 17.96
C THR A 295 -6.88 -5.55 18.21
N ALA A 296 -6.16 -5.71 19.33
CA ALA A 296 -5.63 -7.01 19.74
C ALA A 296 -5.70 -7.23 21.25
N GLU A 297 -5.97 -8.47 21.65
CA GLU A 297 -5.75 -8.92 23.03
C GLU A 297 -4.28 -9.21 23.26
N VAL A 298 -3.75 -8.75 24.40
CA VAL A 298 -2.37 -9.00 24.82
C VAL A 298 -2.37 -10.10 25.88
N ARG A 299 -1.75 -11.24 25.58
CA ARG A 299 -1.60 -12.34 26.56
C ARG A 299 -0.20 -12.94 26.48
N GLY A 300 0.56 -12.83 27.56
CA GLY A 300 1.90 -13.43 27.63
C GLY A 300 2.85 -12.96 26.53
N GLY A 301 2.78 -11.68 26.14
CA GLY A 301 3.60 -11.12 25.07
C GLY A 301 3.17 -11.49 23.64
N LYS A 302 2.05 -12.19 23.49
CA LYS A 302 1.45 -12.50 22.17
C LYS A 302 0.26 -11.58 21.92
N LEU A 303 0.01 -11.29 20.66
CA LEU A 303 -1.16 -10.54 20.20
C LEU A 303 -2.15 -11.49 19.52
N THR A 304 -3.42 -11.38 19.91
CA THR A 304 -4.52 -12.03 19.18
C THR A 304 -5.34 -10.93 18.54
N ALA A 305 -5.27 -10.83 17.21
CA ALA A 305 -5.94 -9.80 16.46
C ALA A 305 -7.47 -9.95 16.50
N LEU A 306 -8.16 -8.82 16.60
CA LEU A 306 -9.59 -8.68 16.51
C LEU A 306 -9.94 -7.71 15.40
N LEU A 307 -11.06 -7.95 14.71
CA LEU A 307 -11.55 -7.10 13.63
C LEU A 307 -12.36 -5.91 14.15
N THR A 308 -12.66 -5.87 15.44
CA THR A 308 -13.55 -4.88 16.04
C THR A 308 -12.83 -3.92 16.96
N ILE A 309 -13.40 -2.71 17.10
CA ILE A 309 -13.09 -1.76 18.17
C ILE A 309 -14.40 -1.38 18.85
N ASP A 310 -14.46 -1.43 20.19
CA ASP A 310 -15.67 -1.20 20.99
C ASP A 310 -16.89 -2.01 20.47
N GLY A 311 -16.64 -3.25 20.04
CA GLY A 311 -17.66 -4.15 19.52
C GLY A 311 -18.12 -3.88 18.08
N THR A 312 -17.56 -2.88 17.42
CA THR A 312 -17.90 -2.51 16.02
C THR A 312 -16.80 -2.95 15.05
N ASP A 313 -17.18 -3.68 14.01
CA ASP A 313 -16.30 -3.94 12.85
C ASP A 313 -16.37 -2.75 11.91
N GLU A 314 -15.32 -1.94 11.89
CA GLU A 314 -15.21 -0.78 11.01
C GLU A 314 -14.84 -1.17 9.57
N GLY A 315 -14.42 -2.40 9.35
CA GLY A 315 -13.88 -2.87 8.09
C GLY A 315 -12.58 -2.16 7.71
N GLY A 316 -12.16 -2.37 6.48
CA GLY A 316 -10.96 -1.77 5.92
C GLY A 316 -10.58 -2.45 4.60
N ASP A 317 -9.32 -2.37 4.25
CA ASP A 317 -8.75 -2.94 3.03
C ASP A 317 -7.95 -4.24 3.25
N GLY A 318 -8.10 -4.84 4.44
CA GLY A 318 -7.38 -6.03 4.89
C GLY A 318 -6.11 -5.72 5.69
N ARG A 319 -5.63 -4.47 5.67
CA ARG A 319 -4.44 -4.04 6.43
C ARG A 319 -4.67 -2.76 7.22
N VAL A 320 -5.31 -1.78 6.61
CA VAL A 320 -5.58 -0.48 7.21
C VAL A 320 -7.07 -0.39 7.56
N PRO A 321 -7.43 -0.30 8.85
CA PRO A 321 -8.82 -0.15 9.23
C PRO A 321 -9.36 1.21 8.79
N ARG A 322 -10.63 1.25 8.43
CA ARG A 322 -11.30 2.45 7.92
C ARG A 322 -11.15 3.64 8.87
N LEU A 323 -11.19 3.42 10.18
CA LEU A 323 -10.98 4.47 11.18
C LEU A 323 -9.61 5.15 11.09
N SER A 324 -8.62 4.49 10.49
CA SER A 324 -7.25 4.99 10.29
C SER A 324 -7.03 5.62 8.92
N SER A 325 -7.79 5.22 7.91
CA SER A 325 -7.57 5.68 6.53
C SER A 325 -8.26 7.00 6.18
N ALA A 326 -9.09 7.54 7.06
CA ALA A 326 -9.68 8.87 6.93
C ALA A 326 -8.73 9.93 7.50
N HIS A 327 -8.37 10.93 6.68
CA HIS A 327 -7.61 12.08 7.13
C HIS A 327 -8.41 12.91 8.15
N VAL A 328 -7.77 13.28 9.25
CA VAL A 328 -8.40 14.15 10.26
C VAL A 328 -8.69 15.52 9.60
N GLY A 329 -9.99 15.89 9.54
CA GLY A 329 -10.43 17.13 8.89
C GLY A 329 -10.80 17.00 7.40
N ALA A 330 -10.63 15.83 6.78
CA ALA A 330 -11.33 15.51 5.53
C ALA A 330 -12.84 15.45 5.79
N ALA A 331 -13.64 15.69 4.75
CA ALA A 331 -15.08 15.47 4.81
C ALA A 331 -15.34 14.11 5.50
N ARG A 332 -16.36 14.05 6.36
CA ARG A 332 -16.68 12.89 7.23
C ARG A 332 -16.81 11.54 6.50
N ARG A 333 -16.72 11.53 5.17
CA ARG A 333 -16.76 10.32 4.34
C ARG A 333 -15.60 10.34 3.35
N PRO A 334 -14.92 9.20 3.14
CA PRO A 334 -13.96 9.06 2.05
C PRO A 334 -14.59 9.46 0.71
N ALA A 335 -13.79 10.05 -0.17
CA ALA A 335 -14.26 10.48 -1.49
C ALA A 335 -14.71 9.29 -2.36
N TYR A 336 -14.11 8.14 -2.15
CA TYR A 336 -14.41 6.87 -2.81
C TYR A 336 -13.98 5.71 -1.90
N THR A 337 -14.75 4.61 -1.90
CA THR A 337 -14.51 3.43 -1.05
C THR A 337 -14.54 2.16 -1.90
N PRO A 338 -13.45 1.81 -2.57
CA PRO A 338 -13.36 0.56 -3.33
C PRO A 338 -13.38 -0.65 -2.40
N TRP A 339 -13.91 -1.76 -2.87
CA TRP A 339 -13.90 -3.05 -2.15
C TRP A 339 -12.58 -3.80 -2.34
N GLU A 340 -11.52 -3.11 -2.70
CA GLU A 340 -10.23 -3.66 -3.06
C GLU A 340 -9.36 -3.92 -1.83
N ARG A 341 -8.45 -4.89 -1.93
CA ARG A 341 -7.42 -5.17 -0.93
C ARG A 341 -6.29 -4.14 -1.01
N HIS A 342 -5.67 -3.88 0.13
CA HIS A 342 -4.62 -2.87 0.30
C HIS A 342 -3.55 -2.88 -0.78
N GLY A 343 -2.96 -4.04 -1.06
CA GLY A 343 -1.85 -4.18 -2.01
C GLY A 343 -2.21 -3.94 -3.48
N SER A 344 -3.51 -3.84 -3.83
CA SER A 344 -3.99 -3.69 -5.21
C SER A 344 -4.78 -2.40 -5.47
N LEU A 345 -4.95 -1.56 -4.45
CA LEU A 345 -5.73 -0.32 -4.57
C LEU A 345 -5.30 0.54 -5.76
N GLN A 346 -4.00 0.71 -5.98
CA GLN A 346 -3.45 1.52 -7.08
C GLN A 346 -3.76 0.96 -8.48
N ASN A 347 -4.12 -0.30 -8.55
CA ASN A 347 -4.46 -0.99 -9.81
C ASN A 347 -5.95 -1.28 -9.97
N ASN A 348 -6.79 -0.86 -9.01
CA ASN A 348 -8.24 -1.00 -9.09
C ASN A 348 -8.82 -0.18 -10.26
N THR A 349 -9.61 -0.84 -11.11
CA THR A 349 -10.13 -0.23 -12.35
C THR A 349 -11.10 0.91 -12.07
N ALA A 350 -12.01 0.75 -11.10
CA ALA A 350 -12.99 1.78 -10.76
C ALA A 350 -12.30 3.00 -10.13
N LEU A 351 -11.28 2.77 -9.29
CA LEU A 351 -10.45 3.84 -8.77
C LEU A 351 -9.76 4.63 -9.89
N ARG A 352 -9.15 3.94 -10.86
CA ARG A 352 -8.52 4.59 -12.02
C ARG A 352 -9.52 5.46 -12.78
N GLN A 353 -10.75 5.01 -12.96
CA GLN A 353 -11.82 5.83 -13.55
C GLN A 353 -12.11 7.07 -12.70
N ALA A 354 -12.16 6.93 -11.38
CA ALA A 354 -12.39 8.05 -10.48
C ALA A 354 -11.26 9.11 -10.50
N LEU A 355 -10.02 8.71 -10.85
CA LEU A 355 -8.89 9.64 -10.99
C LEU A 355 -9.15 10.75 -12.03
N TYR A 356 -9.96 10.52 -13.06
CA TYR A 356 -10.35 11.58 -13.98
C TYR A 356 -10.98 12.78 -13.27
N ASN A 357 -11.83 12.55 -12.27
CA ASN A 357 -12.50 13.61 -11.52
C ASN A 357 -11.53 14.47 -10.71
N TRP A 358 -10.36 13.93 -10.39
CA TRP A 358 -9.37 14.61 -9.55
C TRP A 358 -8.16 15.13 -10.34
N LEU A 359 -7.92 14.61 -11.53
CA LEU A 359 -6.78 15.00 -12.36
C LEU A 359 -7.15 15.99 -13.47
N THR A 360 -8.45 16.10 -13.83
CA THR A 360 -8.90 17.00 -14.88
C THR A 360 -9.99 17.95 -14.39
N PRO A 361 -10.03 19.21 -14.90
CA PRO A 361 -11.13 20.14 -14.58
C PRO A 361 -12.46 19.70 -15.22
N ASP A 362 -12.41 19.03 -16.36
CA ASP A 362 -13.58 18.55 -17.13
C ASP A 362 -13.51 17.02 -17.27
N PRO A 363 -13.91 16.26 -16.25
CA PRO A 363 -13.91 14.82 -16.34
C PRO A 363 -14.90 14.35 -17.41
N PRO A 364 -14.57 13.28 -18.17
CA PRO A 364 -15.49 12.73 -19.14
C PRO A 364 -16.77 12.27 -18.45
N VAL A 365 -17.92 12.74 -18.95
CA VAL A 365 -19.23 12.31 -18.43
C VAL A 365 -19.49 10.89 -18.92
N HIS A 366 -19.29 9.90 -18.07
CA HIS A 366 -19.71 8.54 -18.33
C HIS A 366 -21.23 8.45 -18.26
N ARG A 367 -21.88 8.45 -19.42
CA ARG A 367 -23.31 8.16 -19.58
C ARG A 367 -23.47 6.68 -19.90
N GLY A 368 -23.56 5.85 -18.89
CA GLY A 368 -23.95 4.45 -19.01
C GLY A 368 -24.47 3.95 -17.68
N PRO A 369 -25.38 2.96 -17.64
CA PRO A 369 -25.59 2.23 -16.43
C PRO A 369 -24.23 1.62 -16.09
N GLN A 370 -23.60 2.09 -15.03
CA GLN A 370 -22.64 1.25 -14.33
C GLN A 370 -23.46 0.05 -13.89
N ASP A 371 -23.22 -1.10 -14.49
CA ASP A 371 -23.68 -2.35 -13.89
C ASP A 371 -23.21 -2.27 -12.45
N ALA A 372 -24.16 -2.21 -11.51
CA ALA A 372 -23.84 -1.98 -10.13
C ALA A 372 -22.90 -3.12 -9.71
N GLU A 373 -21.63 -2.78 -9.47
CA GLU A 373 -20.67 -3.76 -9.01
C GLU A 373 -21.23 -4.36 -7.73
N VAL A 374 -21.33 -5.68 -7.68
CA VAL A 374 -21.78 -6.38 -6.49
C VAL A 374 -20.57 -6.47 -5.54
N PRO A 375 -20.65 -5.92 -4.31
CA PRO A 375 -19.57 -5.98 -3.36
C PRO A 375 -19.20 -7.42 -3.04
N LEU A 376 -17.90 -7.67 -2.91
CA LEU A 376 -17.33 -8.97 -2.53
C LEU A 376 -16.35 -8.79 -1.37
N VAL A 377 -16.48 -9.67 -0.39
CA VAL A 377 -15.41 -9.96 0.57
C VAL A 377 -14.63 -11.14 0.04
N VAL A 378 -13.33 -11.02 -0.14
CA VAL A 378 -12.48 -12.11 -0.64
C VAL A 378 -11.47 -12.49 0.41
N ASP A 379 -11.49 -13.76 0.79
CA ASP A 379 -10.52 -14.39 1.69
C ASP A 379 -9.66 -15.35 0.87
N ALA A 380 -8.37 -15.04 0.79
CA ALA A 380 -7.36 -15.84 0.11
C ALA A 380 -6.07 -15.79 0.93
N PRO A 381 -5.31 -16.87 1.01
CA PRO A 381 -4.02 -16.86 1.69
C PRO A 381 -3.05 -15.90 0.97
N ASP A 382 -2.26 -15.17 1.74
CA ASP A 382 -1.21 -14.30 1.17
C ASP A 382 -0.02 -15.13 0.65
N ALA A 383 0.20 -16.33 1.19
CA ALA A 383 1.24 -17.25 0.76
C ALA A 383 0.80 -18.72 0.85
N ILE A 384 1.26 -19.53 -0.07
CA ILE A 384 1.10 -20.99 -0.12
C ILE A 384 2.40 -21.65 -0.58
N VAL A 385 2.54 -22.96 -0.39
CA VAL A 385 3.65 -23.76 -0.96
C VAL A 385 3.24 -24.33 -2.31
N GLU A 386 4.19 -24.42 -3.25
CA GLU A 386 3.94 -25.00 -4.56
C GLU A 386 3.40 -26.43 -4.46
N GLY A 387 2.33 -26.69 -5.19
CA GLY A 387 1.62 -27.96 -5.13
C GLY A 387 0.51 -28.05 -4.09
N GLU A 388 0.44 -27.12 -3.14
CA GLU A 388 -0.66 -27.07 -2.18
C GLU A 388 -1.99 -26.71 -2.85
N VAL A 389 -3.07 -27.27 -2.29
CA VAL A 389 -4.45 -26.87 -2.58
C VAL A 389 -4.79 -25.71 -1.66
N TYR A 390 -5.10 -24.56 -2.22
CA TYR A 390 -5.57 -23.45 -1.40
C TYR A 390 -7.04 -23.15 -1.64
N GLU A 391 -7.71 -22.67 -0.60
CA GLU A 391 -9.11 -22.27 -0.65
C GLU A 391 -9.20 -20.76 -0.90
N LEU A 392 -9.91 -20.39 -1.95
CA LEU A 392 -10.35 -19.03 -2.21
C LEU A 392 -11.81 -18.93 -1.81
N ARG A 393 -12.12 -18.11 -0.83
CA ARG A 393 -13.47 -17.85 -0.37
C ARG A 393 -13.89 -16.47 -0.83
N ALA A 394 -15.16 -16.36 -1.27
CA ALA A 394 -15.76 -15.07 -1.58
C ALA A 394 -17.15 -15.02 -0.93
N THR A 395 -17.49 -13.86 -0.39
CA THR A 395 -18.79 -13.64 0.22
C THR A 395 -19.44 -12.39 -0.35
N VAL A 396 -20.64 -12.54 -0.87
CA VAL A 396 -21.53 -11.43 -1.23
C VAL A 396 -22.27 -11.00 0.03
N PRO A 397 -22.20 -9.72 0.43
CA PRO A 397 -22.87 -9.25 1.65
C PRO A 397 -24.38 -9.53 1.64
N PRO A 398 -24.98 -9.87 2.80
CA PRO A 398 -26.37 -10.30 2.89
C PRO A 398 -27.38 -9.18 2.63
N ASP A 399 -26.98 -7.93 2.71
CA ASP A 399 -27.80 -6.75 2.38
C ASP A 399 -27.96 -6.53 0.88
N ILE A 400 -27.24 -7.29 0.04
CA ILE A 400 -27.38 -7.24 -1.42
C ILE A 400 -28.55 -8.10 -1.85
N PRO A 401 -29.56 -7.52 -2.53
CA PRO A 401 -30.71 -8.29 -3.05
C PRO A 401 -30.24 -9.40 -3.98
N GLY A 402 -30.65 -10.63 -3.68
CA GLY A 402 -30.29 -11.81 -4.48
C GLY A 402 -28.86 -12.30 -4.27
N HIS A 403 -28.18 -11.90 -3.18
CA HIS A 403 -26.81 -12.32 -2.82
C HIS A 403 -26.57 -13.83 -2.96
N ASP A 404 -27.57 -14.68 -2.62
CA ASP A 404 -27.46 -16.13 -2.76
C ASP A 404 -27.35 -16.64 -4.20
N ARG A 405 -27.69 -15.82 -5.19
CA ARG A 405 -27.74 -16.20 -6.60
C ARG A 405 -26.60 -15.58 -7.43
N VAL A 406 -25.77 -14.79 -6.81
CA VAL A 406 -24.64 -14.14 -7.50
C VAL A 406 -23.61 -15.21 -7.87
N ALA A 407 -23.31 -15.33 -9.16
CA ALA A 407 -22.22 -16.17 -9.64
C ALA A 407 -20.89 -15.44 -9.43
N VAL A 408 -19.93 -16.12 -8.79
CA VAL A 408 -18.59 -15.60 -8.53
C VAL A 408 -17.58 -16.42 -9.31
N PHE A 409 -16.63 -15.74 -9.94
CA PHE A 409 -15.59 -16.33 -10.77
C PHE A 409 -14.21 -15.91 -10.26
N ALA A 410 -13.25 -16.80 -10.38
CA ALA A 410 -11.84 -16.50 -10.11
C ALA A 410 -10.96 -16.82 -11.32
N THR A 411 -10.01 -15.95 -11.60
CA THR A 411 -9.01 -16.15 -12.66
C THR A 411 -7.62 -15.93 -12.06
N ALA A 412 -6.81 -16.97 -12.03
CA ALA A 412 -5.43 -16.90 -11.58
C ALA A 412 -4.50 -16.58 -12.77
N GLY A 413 -3.74 -15.50 -12.67
CA GLY A 413 -2.86 -15.03 -13.74
C GLY A 413 -3.61 -14.82 -15.07
N ASN A 414 -3.14 -15.50 -16.12
CA ASN A 414 -3.77 -15.51 -17.45
C ASN A 414 -4.55 -16.82 -17.72
N GLY A 415 -4.82 -17.60 -16.67
CA GLY A 415 -5.58 -18.84 -16.78
C GLY A 415 -7.08 -18.62 -17.08
N PRO A 416 -7.85 -19.70 -17.30
CA PRO A 416 -9.27 -19.61 -17.51
C PRO A 416 -10.00 -19.21 -16.22
N ALA A 417 -11.11 -18.50 -16.38
CA ALA A 417 -12.02 -18.22 -15.29
C ALA A 417 -12.64 -19.52 -14.74
N ARG A 418 -12.66 -19.66 -13.43
CA ARG A 418 -13.30 -20.78 -12.73
C ARG A 418 -14.43 -20.26 -11.87
N THR A 419 -15.59 -20.90 -11.94
CA THR A 419 -16.73 -20.55 -11.09
C THR A 419 -16.49 -21.07 -9.66
N LEU A 420 -16.77 -20.25 -8.67
CA LEU A 420 -16.76 -20.68 -7.29
C LEU A 420 -18.04 -21.43 -6.96
N ASN A 421 -17.94 -22.50 -6.17
CA ASN A 421 -19.09 -23.26 -5.69
C ASN A 421 -19.89 -22.43 -4.70
N ASN A 422 -21.16 -22.22 -4.96
CA ASN A 422 -22.07 -21.54 -4.04
C ASN A 422 -22.42 -22.45 -2.85
N LEU A 423 -22.15 -21.97 -1.63
CA LEU A 423 -22.40 -22.68 -0.37
C LEU A 423 -23.69 -22.20 0.33
N GLY A 424 -24.42 -21.27 -0.27
CA GLY A 424 -25.58 -20.60 0.32
C GLY A 424 -25.20 -19.42 1.24
N GLY A 425 -26.16 -18.51 1.48
CA GLY A 425 -25.93 -17.30 2.27
C GLY A 425 -24.92 -16.35 1.65
N GLY A 426 -24.85 -16.28 0.30
CA GLY A 426 -23.89 -15.46 -0.41
C GLY A 426 -22.44 -15.97 -0.37
N ARG A 427 -22.17 -17.11 0.24
CA ARG A 427 -20.81 -17.66 0.40
C ARG A 427 -20.45 -18.56 -0.78
N CYS A 428 -19.27 -18.32 -1.36
CA CYS A 428 -18.72 -19.06 -2.48
C CYS A 428 -17.29 -19.55 -2.16
N LEU A 429 -16.93 -20.73 -2.67
CA LEU A 429 -15.65 -21.38 -2.43
C LEU A 429 -15.07 -21.96 -3.73
N ALA A 430 -13.79 -21.76 -3.97
CA ALA A 430 -13.02 -22.55 -4.93
C ALA A 430 -11.78 -23.16 -4.26
N ARG A 431 -11.43 -24.38 -4.63
CA ARG A 431 -10.14 -24.98 -4.35
C ARG A 431 -9.27 -24.84 -5.59
N LEU A 432 -8.18 -24.11 -5.47
CA LEU A 432 -7.28 -23.79 -6.55
C LEU A 432 -5.97 -24.54 -6.33
N THR A 433 -5.40 -25.06 -7.44
CA THR A 433 -4.14 -25.83 -7.43
C THR A 433 -3.31 -25.42 -8.64
N GLY A 434 -2.03 -25.79 -8.62
CA GLY A 434 -1.16 -25.73 -9.81
C GLY A 434 -0.70 -24.35 -10.19
N LEU A 435 -0.64 -23.42 -9.25
CA LEU A 435 0.10 -22.19 -9.45
C LEU A 435 1.60 -22.51 -9.32
N PRO A 436 2.43 -22.13 -10.30
CA PRO A 436 3.87 -22.25 -10.18
C PRO A 436 4.42 -21.33 -9.10
N ALA A 437 5.62 -21.60 -8.62
CA ALA A 437 6.29 -20.74 -7.66
C ALA A 437 6.41 -19.30 -8.18
N GLY A 438 6.16 -18.32 -7.30
CA GLY A 438 6.17 -16.89 -7.59
C GLY A 438 4.90 -16.16 -7.16
N PRO A 439 4.84 -14.86 -7.38
CA PRO A 439 3.70 -14.04 -7.04
C PRO A 439 2.59 -14.13 -8.11
N HIS A 440 1.35 -14.27 -7.66
CA HIS A 440 0.17 -14.41 -8.53
C HIS A 440 -0.91 -13.41 -8.20
N ARG A 441 -1.56 -12.90 -9.26
CA ARG A 441 -2.83 -12.17 -9.19
C ARG A 441 -3.98 -13.14 -9.38
N VAL A 442 -4.87 -13.22 -8.41
CA VAL A 442 -6.14 -13.93 -8.52
C VAL A 442 -7.25 -12.91 -8.61
N ARG A 443 -7.77 -12.70 -9.82
CA ARG A 443 -8.87 -11.76 -10.06
C ARG A 443 -10.17 -12.44 -9.74
N VAL A 444 -11.00 -11.80 -8.93
CA VAL A 444 -12.32 -12.28 -8.54
C VAL A 444 -13.37 -11.34 -9.12
N SER A 445 -14.41 -11.91 -9.73
CA SER A 445 -15.46 -11.15 -10.41
C SER A 445 -16.83 -11.73 -10.11
N THR A 446 -17.87 -10.88 -10.27
CA THR A 446 -19.28 -11.28 -10.26
C THR A 446 -19.87 -11.13 -11.67
N GLY A 447 -20.91 -11.91 -11.98
CA GLY A 447 -21.56 -11.86 -13.30
C GLY A 447 -20.70 -12.46 -14.41
N ASN A 448 -20.62 -11.81 -15.56
CA ASN A 448 -19.78 -12.28 -16.66
C ASN A 448 -18.29 -12.11 -16.32
N ALA A 449 -17.49 -13.14 -16.59
CA ALA A 449 -16.07 -13.28 -16.19
C ALA A 449 -15.10 -12.16 -16.62
N GLY A 450 -15.59 -11.09 -17.25
CA GLY A 450 -14.79 -9.94 -17.68
C GLY A 450 -14.77 -8.76 -16.71
N HIS A 451 -15.64 -8.72 -15.69
CA HIS A 451 -15.74 -7.61 -14.75
C HIS A 451 -14.96 -7.95 -13.47
N VAL A 452 -13.74 -7.48 -13.34
CA VAL A 452 -12.93 -7.70 -12.13
C VAL A 452 -13.44 -6.79 -11.04
N VAL A 453 -13.92 -7.40 -9.95
CA VAL A 453 -14.40 -6.68 -8.76
C VAL A 453 -13.25 -6.53 -7.75
N MET A 454 -12.37 -7.53 -7.67
CA MET A 454 -11.29 -7.55 -6.68
C MET A 454 -10.09 -8.36 -7.16
N THR A 455 -8.91 -8.02 -6.64
CA THR A 455 -7.67 -8.76 -6.87
C THR A 455 -7.10 -9.28 -5.55
N ALA A 456 -7.05 -10.59 -5.39
CA ALA A 456 -6.24 -11.22 -4.34
C ALA A 456 -4.82 -11.47 -4.85
N LEU A 457 -3.84 -11.20 -4.03
CA LEU A 457 -2.43 -11.45 -4.32
C LEU A 457 -1.99 -12.68 -3.52
N VAL A 458 -1.40 -13.67 -4.20
CA VAL A 458 -0.98 -14.93 -3.57
C VAL A 458 0.47 -15.21 -3.96
N LEU A 459 1.33 -15.39 -2.97
CA LEU A 459 2.71 -15.83 -3.17
C LEU A 459 2.78 -17.34 -3.07
N VAL A 460 3.27 -17.99 -4.13
CA VAL A 460 3.56 -19.42 -4.13
C VAL A 460 5.05 -19.61 -3.85
N GLN A 461 5.36 -20.25 -2.74
CA GLN A 461 6.72 -20.60 -2.32
C GLN A 461 7.12 -21.93 -2.96
N GLU A 462 8.40 -22.07 -3.36
CA GLU A 462 8.91 -23.38 -3.80
C GLU A 462 8.75 -24.42 -2.68
N SER A 463 8.32 -25.62 -3.05
CA SER A 463 8.40 -26.76 -2.13
C SER A 463 9.88 -27.00 -1.84
N GLY A 464 10.31 -26.78 -0.60
CA GLY A 464 11.67 -27.10 -0.18
C GLY A 464 11.93 -28.57 -0.51
N SER A 465 12.91 -28.85 -1.35
CA SER A 465 13.51 -30.18 -1.40
C SER A 465 14.08 -30.41 0.00
N ASP A 466 13.51 -31.38 0.68
CA ASP A 466 14.10 -31.99 1.88
C ASP A 466 15.38 -32.69 1.42
N ASP A 467 16.45 -31.93 1.15
CA ASP A 467 17.78 -32.48 0.97
C ASP A 467 18.25 -32.86 2.37
N GLY A 468 17.77 -34.03 2.78
CA GLY A 468 18.35 -34.73 3.91
C GLY A 468 19.84 -35.02 3.60
N GLU A 469 20.70 -34.31 4.34
CA GLU A 469 21.97 -34.77 4.90
C GLU A 469 22.45 -33.78 5.95
#